data_8f62e98b3464992a02ac3fe061bf0962
#
_entry.id   8f62e98b3464992a02ac3fe061bf0962
#
_cell.length_a   1.000
_cell.length_b   1.000
_cell.length_c   1.000
_cell.angle_alpha   90.00
_cell.angle_beta   90.00
_cell.angle_gamma   90.00
#
_symmetry.space_group_name_H-M   'P 1'
#
loop_
_entity.id
_entity.type
_entity.pdbx_description
1 polymer ?
#
loop_
_entity_poly.entity_id
_entity_poly.type
_entity_poly.pdbx_seq_one_letter_code
_entity_poly.pdbx_strand_id
1 'polypeptide(L)'
;VKRRPHSRLTYGSVWPACWAKLPPMNPNYLDFEQPIADLEAKIQELRHASNGPAVNIDAEVHALQEKLRKRTATIFRDLTPWQVSQLARHPARPYTLDYLRVICDEFEELAGDRAFADDAAIVGGLGRIDGRSVVIIGHQKGRDTKSKIARNFGMPRPEGYRKALRLM
;
A
#
# COMPACT_ATOMS: atom_id res chain seq x y z
N VAL A 1 -19.84 34.37 -18.62
CA VAL A 1 -19.30 33.43 -17.66
C VAL A 1 -18.69 32.28 -18.44
N LYS A 2 -17.35 32.31 -18.63
CA LYS A 2 -16.61 31.25 -19.35
C LYS A 2 -16.46 30.02 -18.45
N ARG A 3 -17.15 28.93 -18.78
CA ARG A 3 -16.94 27.62 -18.18
C ARG A 3 -15.58 27.08 -18.63
N ARG A 4 -14.68 26.76 -17.69
CA ARG A 4 -13.44 26.01 -17.98
C ARG A 4 -13.79 24.58 -18.34
N PRO A 5 -13.15 23.96 -19.34
CA PRO A 5 -13.40 22.57 -19.67
C PRO A 5 -12.85 21.67 -18.53
N HIS A 6 -13.71 20.77 -18.05
CA HIS A 6 -13.30 19.67 -17.20
C HIS A 6 -12.36 18.75 -18.01
N SER A 7 -11.11 18.68 -17.63
CA SER A 7 -10.19 17.66 -18.13
C SER A 7 -10.64 16.29 -17.60
N ARG A 8 -11.37 15.55 -18.45
CA ARG A 8 -11.56 14.11 -18.21
C ARG A 8 -10.20 13.43 -18.31
N LEU A 9 -9.67 13.01 -17.19
CA LEU A 9 -8.60 12.03 -17.19
C LEU A 9 -9.21 10.69 -17.62
N THR A 10 -9.18 10.44 -18.93
CA THR A 10 -9.48 9.12 -19.48
C THR A 10 -8.35 8.18 -19.06
N TYR A 11 -8.58 7.40 -18.03
CA TYR A 11 -7.75 6.26 -17.72
C TYR A 11 -8.02 5.18 -18.76
N GLY A 12 -7.15 5.12 -19.78
CA GLY A 12 -7.16 4.05 -20.76
C GLY A 12 -7.00 2.70 -20.07
N SER A 13 -7.88 1.78 -20.44
CA SER A 13 -7.88 0.38 -20.03
C SER A 13 -6.58 -0.32 -20.46
N VAL A 14 -5.56 -0.30 -19.61
CA VAL A 14 -4.37 -1.14 -19.76
C VAL A 14 -4.06 -1.77 -18.41
N TRP A 15 -4.77 -2.82 -18.09
CA TRP A 15 -4.41 -3.79 -17.08
C TRP A 15 -4.14 -5.11 -17.80
N PRO A 16 -2.98 -5.69 -17.81
CA PRO A 16 -2.38 -6.49 -16.75
C PRO A 16 -0.82 -6.53 -16.75
N ALA A 17 -0.12 -5.45 -16.72
CA ALA A 17 1.34 -5.52 -16.72
C ALA A 17 2.04 -4.70 -15.62
N CYS A 18 1.30 -4.13 -14.69
CA CYS A 18 1.89 -3.22 -13.68
C CYS A 18 2.47 -3.91 -12.44
N TRP A 19 2.23 -5.22 -12.26
CA TRP A 19 2.80 -5.97 -11.13
C TRP A 19 4.29 -6.29 -11.31
N ALA A 20 4.79 -6.24 -12.54
CA ALA A 20 6.17 -6.60 -12.87
C ALA A 20 7.20 -5.45 -12.79
N LYS A 21 6.75 -4.23 -12.46
CA LYS A 21 7.63 -3.03 -12.44
C LYS A 21 7.49 -2.18 -11.18
N LEU A 22 7.19 -2.79 -10.04
CA LEU A 22 7.54 -2.16 -8.78
C LEU A 22 9.06 -2.27 -8.65
N PRO A 23 9.80 -1.15 -8.48
CA PRO A 23 11.22 -1.24 -8.18
C PRO A 23 11.36 -2.13 -6.94
N PRO A 24 12.45 -2.90 -6.81
CA PRO A 24 12.70 -3.68 -5.61
C PRO A 24 12.62 -2.72 -4.44
N MET A 25 11.50 -2.76 -3.72
CA MET A 25 11.38 -2.04 -2.47
C MET A 25 12.44 -2.69 -1.58
N ASN A 26 13.44 -1.90 -1.16
CA ASN A 26 14.29 -2.29 -0.05
C ASN A 26 13.32 -2.61 1.09
N PRO A 27 13.10 -3.88 1.43
CA PRO A 27 12.16 -4.21 2.46
C PRO A 27 12.74 -3.64 3.76
N ASN A 28 12.12 -2.61 4.30
CA ASN A 28 12.41 -2.16 5.66
C ASN A 28 11.85 -3.24 6.59
N TYR A 29 12.62 -4.31 6.78
CA TYR A 29 12.26 -5.35 7.74
C TYR A 29 12.23 -4.78 9.14
N LEU A 30 11.23 -5.17 9.91
CA LEU A 30 11.18 -4.90 11.34
C LEU A 30 12.15 -5.84 12.06
N ASP A 31 12.58 -5.48 13.26
CA ASP A 31 13.60 -6.23 14.02
C ASP A 31 13.26 -7.72 14.14
N PHE A 32 11.99 -8.06 14.35
CA PHE A 32 11.53 -9.44 14.45
C PHE A 32 11.46 -10.19 13.10
N GLU A 33 11.52 -9.47 11.98
CA GLU A 33 11.54 -10.02 10.62
C GLU A 33 12.97 -10.29 10.11
N GLN A 34 14.01 -9.92 10.86
CA GLN A 34 15.40 -10.12 10.47
C GLN A 34 15.73 -11.55 10.03
N PRO A 35 15.25 -12.62 10.71
CA PRO A 35 15.48 -13.99 10.26
C PRO A 35 14.86 -14.33 8.91
N ILE A 36 13.82 -13.58 8.47
CA ILE A 36 13.21 -13.71 7.16
C ILE A 36 14.11 -13.03 6.13
N ALA A 37 14.57 -11.81 6.42
CA ALA A 37 15.49 -11.04 5.59
C ALA A 37 16.78 -11.81 5.28
N ASP A 38 17.38 -12.46 6.29
CA ASP A 38 18.60 -13.24 6.14
C ASP A 38 18.40 -14.44 5.19
N LEU A 39 17.25 -15.11 5.26
CA LEU A 39 16.92 -16.23 4.37
C LEU A 39 16.65 -15.75 2.95
N GLU A 40 15.97 -14.63 2.77
CA GLU A 40 15.73 -14.05 1.44
C GLU A 40 17.01 -13.58 0.78
N ALA A 41 17.91 -12.92 1.52
CA ALA A 41 19.23 -12.53 1.03
C ALA A 41 20.01 -13.76 0.54
N LYS A 42 20.04 -14.84 1.31
CA LYS A 42 20.72 -16.09 0.93
C LYS A 42 20.10 -16.72 -0.33
N ILE A 43 18.80 -16.69 -0.47
CA ILE A 43 18.12 -17.18 -1.70
C ILE A 43 18.52 -16.33 -2.90
N GLN A 44 18.61 -15.01 -2.74
CA GLN A 44 19.04 -14.13 -3.82
C GLN A 44 20.51 -14.34 -4.21
N GLU A 45 21.41 -14.51 -3.24
CA GLU A 45 22.82 -14.82 -3.47
C GLU A 45 22.98 -16.12 -4.29
N LEU A 46 22.25 -17.18 -3.92
CA LEU A 46 22.28 -18.45 -4.68
C LEU A 46 21.75 -18.28 -6.10
N ARG A 47 20.68 -17.51 -6.30
CA ARG A 47 20.15 -17.21 -7.64
C ARG A 47 21.12 -16.41 -8.49
N HIS A 48 21.86 -15.46 -7.91
CA HIS A 48 22.92 -14.73 -8.63
C HIS A 48 24.12 -15.59 -8.94
N ALA A 49 24.47 -16.51 -8.04
CA ALA A 49 25.59 -17.46 -8.26
C ALA A 49 25.24 -18.51 -9.33
N SER A 50 23.96 -18.81 -9.58
CA SER A 50 23.52 -19.81 -10.57
C SER A 50 23.65 -19.39 -12.02
N ASN A 51 24.14 -18.20 -12.31
CA ASN A 51 24.42 -17.75 -13.69
C ASN A 51 25.66 -18.45 -14.34
N GLY A 52 26.25 -19.46 -13.67
CA GLY A 52 27.33 -20.31 -14.18
C GLY A 52 26.84 -21.74 -14.48
N PRO A 53 27.46 -22.46 -15.44
CA PRO A 53 27.03 -23.80 -15.81
C PRO A 53 27.44 -24.81 -14.73
N ALA A 54 26.50 -25.57 -14.21
CA ALA A 54 26.69 -26.88 -13.57
C ALA A 54 26.51 -27.05 -12.05
N VAL A 55 25.60 -26.37 -11.38
CA VAL A 55 25.15 -26.86 -10.06
C VAL A 55 23.65 -26.83 -10.00
N ASN A 56 23.05 -27.95 -9.56
CA ASN A 56 21.61 -28.05 -9.36
C ASN A 56 21.19 -27.26 -8.09
N ILE A 57 21.19 -25.91 -8.24
CA ILE A 57 20.88 -24.95 -7.17
C ILE A 57 19.37 -24.91 -6.91
N ASP A 58 18.54 -25.38 -7.85
CA ASP A 58 17.09 -25.32 -7.76
C ASP A 58 16.55 -26.10 -6.54
N ALA A 59 17.12 -27.25 -6.22
CA ALA A 59 16.71 -28.04 -5.05
C ALA A 59 17.05 -27.31 -3.75
N GLU A 60 18.22 -26.66 -3.67
CA GLU A 60 18.63 -25.90 -2.48
C GLU A 60 17.78 -24.63 -2.31
N VAL A 61 17.52 -23.91 -3.40
CA VAL A 61 16.64 -22.73 -3.41
C VAL A 61 15.24 -23.12 -2.96
N HIS A 62 14.70 -24.24 -3.47
CA HIS A 62 13.38 -24.74 -3.06
C HIS A 62 13.33 -25.09 -1.58
N ALA A 63 14.35 -25.79 -1.06
CA ALA A 63 14.44 -26.11 0.36
C ALA A 63 14.51 -24.86 1.26
N LEU A 64 15.26 -23.83 0.84
CA LEU A 64 15.32 -22.54 1.54
C LEU A 64 13.99 -21.79 1.48
N GLN A 65 13.28 -21.82 0.36
CA GLN A 65 11.95 -21.22 0.23
C GLN A 65 10.93 -21.88 1.17
N GLU A 66 10.94 -23.21 1.28
CA GLU A 66 10.10 -23.93 2.24
C GLU A 66 10.43 -23.58 3.68
N LYS A 67 11.74 -23.47 4.00
CA LYS A 67 12.19 -23.02 5.32
C LYS A 67 11.75 -21.59 5.61
N LEU A 68 11.88 -20.69 4.64
CA LEU A 68 11.41 -19.31 4.72
C LEU A 68 9.91 -19.26 5.03
N ARG A 69 9.09 -19.97 4.26
CA ARG A 69 7.64 -20.05 4.46
C ARG A 69 7.25 -20.52 5.86
N LYS A 70 7.89 -21.60 6.34
CA LYS A 70 7.63 -22.13 7.68
C LYS A 70 8.05 -21.13 8.77
N ARG A 71 9.21 -20.47 8.59
CA ARG A 71 9.72 -19.49 9.56
C ARG A 71 8.81 -18.26 9.60
N THR A 72 8.40 -17.74 8.46
CA THR A 72 7.44 -16.63 8.35
C THR A 72 6.15 -16.97 9.08
N ALA A 73 5.54 -18.13 8.79
CA ALA A 73 4.31 -18.56 9.45
C ALA A 73 4.46 -18.66 10.97
N THR A 74 5.60 -19.13 11.47
CA THR A 74 5.86 -19.21 12.91
C THR A 74 5.99 -17.84 13.55
N ILE A 75 6.77 -16.93 12.96
CA ILE A 75 6.96 -15.58 13.48
C ILE A 75 5.63 -14.81 13.53
N PHE A 76 4.86 -14.83 12.45
CA PHE A 76 3.61 -14.07 12.36
C PHE A 76 2.45 -14.67 13.17
N ARG A 77 2.52 -15.94 13.58
CA ARG A 77 1.54 -16.55 14.47
C ARG A 77 1.68 -16.09 15.92
N ASP A 78 2.91 -15.86 16.37
CA ASP A 78 3.23 -15.65 17.79
C ASP A 78 3.72 -14.20 18.07
N LEU A 79 3.16 -13.20 17.34
CA LEU A 79 3.52 -11.80 17.52
C LEU A 79 3.05 -11.26 18.87
N THR A 80 3.92 -10.52 19.53
CA THR A 80 3.57 -9.74 20.73
C THR A 80 2.69 -8.54 20.35
N PRO A 81 1.87 -7.98 21.30
CA PRO A 81 1.06 -6.78 21.03
C PRO A 81 1.89 -5.59 20.49
N TRP A 82 3.13 -5.44 20.96
CA TRP A 82 4.04 -4.41 20.45
C TRP A 82 4.43 -4.64 18.99
N GLN A 83 4.79 -5.86 18.63
CA GLN A 83 5.13 -6.24 17.25
C GLN A 83 3.93 -6.04 16.30
N VAL A 84 2.72 -6.39 16.76
CA VAL A 84 1.49 -6.11 16.00
C VAL A 84 1.32 -4.60 15.77
N SER A 85 1.57 -3.76 16.77
CA SER A 85 1.52 -2.30 16.63
C SER A 85 2.60 -1.77 15.65
N GLN A 86 3.82 -2.32 15.69
CA GLN A 86 4.87 -1.97 14.74
C GLN A 86 4.48 -2.38 13.30
N LEU A 87 3.97 -3.60 13.12
CA LEU A 87 3.52 -4.10 11.81
C LEU A 87 2.38 -3.25 11.25
N ALA A 88 1.43 -2.84 12.10
CA ALA A 88 0.32 -1.96 11.69
C ALA A 88 0.81 -0.58 11.18
N ARG A 89 2.00 -0.15 11.59
CA ARG A 89 2.62 1.13 11.21
C ARG A 89 3.78 0.97 10.22
N HIS A 90 3.93 -0.20 9.63
CA HIS A 90 5.02 -0.48 8.70
C HIS A 90 5.05 0.55 7.55
N PRO A 91 6.23 1.13 7.20
CA PRO A 91 6.35 2.18 6.18
C PRO A 91 5.87 1.76 4.79
N ALA A 92 6.03 0.48 4.44
CA ALA A 92 5.61 -0.07 3.17
C ALA A 92 4.12 -0.45 3.11
N ARG A 93 3.38 -0.31 4.22
CA ARG A 93 1.95 -0.65 4.24
C ARG A 93 1.17 0.25 3.29
N PRO A 94 0.25 -0.30 2.48
CA PRO A 94 -0.58 0.50 1.58
C PRO A 94 -1.54 1.40 2.39
N TYR A 95 -1.81 2.58 1.84
CA TYR A 95 -2.76 3.55 2.36
C TYR A 95 -4.04 3.55 1.53
N THR A 96 -5.05 4.32 1.93
CA THR A 96 -6.36 4.37 1.27
C THR A 96 -6.25 4.57 -0.24
N LEU A 97 -5.47 5.55 -0.71
CA LEU A 97 -5.31 5.80 -2.14
C LEU A 97 -4.64 4.65 -2.90
N ASP A 98 -3.80 3.86 -2.23
CA ASP A 98 -3.17 2.68 -2.86
C ASP A 98 -4.22 1.59 -3.06
N TYR A 99 -5.10 1.36 -2.09
CA TYR A 99 -6.22 0.43 -2.21
C TYR A 99 -7.20 0.87 -3.30
N LEU A 100 -7.59 2.15 -3.32
CA LEU A 100 -8.52 2.68 -4.31
C LEU A 100 -8.04 2.44 -5.74
N ARG A 101 -6.75 2.61 -5.99
CA ARG A 101 -6.15 2.36 -7.32
C ARG A 101 -6.23 0.90 -7.78
N VAL A 102 -6.35 -0.03 -6.83
CA VAL A 102 -6.35 -1.47 -7.13
C VAL A 102 -7.76 -2.04 -7.19
N ILE A 103 -8.65 -1.59 -6.29
CA ILE A 103 -9.98 -2.19 -6.12
C ILE A 103 -11.09 -1.44 -6.84
N CYS A 104 -10.89 -0.16 -7.20
CA CYS A 104 -11.91 0.63 -7.87
C CYS A 104 -11.66 0.71 -9.38
N ASP A 105 -12.70 0.49 -10.16
CA ASP A 105 -12.70 0.72 -11.61
C ASP A 105 -12.68 2.23 -11.90
N GLU A 106 -13.45 3.00 -11.12
CA GLU A 106 -13.55 4.44 -11.17
C GLU A 106 -13.64 5.00 -9.75
N PHE A 107 -13.01 6.16 -9.51
CA PHE A 107 -13.12 6.86 -8.23
C PHE A 107 -13.11 8.37 -8.45
N GLU A 108 -14.14 9.06 -7.91
CA GLU A 108 -14.28 10.52 -7.93
C GLU A 108 -14.19 11.03 -6.48
N GLU A 109 -13.12 11.77 -6.17
CA GLU A 109 -12.93 12.34 -4.83
C GLU A 109 -13.85 13.55 -4.62
N LEU A 110 -14.58 13.55 -3.50
CA LEU A 110 -15.45 14.63 -3.06
C LEU A 110 -14.79 15.43 -1.93
N ALA A 111 -14.03 16.44 -2.30
CA ALA A 111 -13.29 17.29 -1.36
C ALA A 111 -14.21 18.23 -0.56
N GLY A 112 -13.69 18.70 0.58
CA GLY A 112 -14.30 19.73 1.43
C GLY A 112 -15.45 19.28 2.32
N ASP A 113 -15.64 19.99 3.42
CA ASP A 113 -16.73 19.77 4.38
C ASP A 113 -17.99 20.59 4.05
N ARG A 114 -17.91 21.48 3.05
CA ARG A 114 -18.96 22.45 2.65
C ARG A 114 -19.36 23.45 3.74
N ALA A 115 -18.51 23.61 4.77
CA ALA A 115 -18.72 24.54 5.85
C ALA A 115 -17.53 25.49 6.04
N PHE A 116 -16.31 24.95 6.07
CA PHE A 116 -15.11 25.73 6.37
C PHE A 116 -13.95 25.43 5.41
N ALA A 117 -13.48 24.17 5.33
CA ALA A 117 -12.31 23.83 4.55
C ALA A 117 -12.30 22.36 4.10
N ASP A 118 -11.28 21.98 3.35
CA ASP A 118 -10.95 20.58 3.08
C ASP A 118 -9.87 20.10 4.03
N ASP A 119 -9.94 18.81 4.39
CA ASP A 119 -8.90 18.12 5.12
C ASP A 119 -8.38 16.92 4.30
N ALA A 120 -7.14 17.03 3.87
CA ALA A 120 -6.47 16.01 3.08
C ALA A 120 -6.13 14.72 3.86
N ALA A 121 -6.31 14.71 5.19
CA ALA A 121 -6.13 13.51 6.02
C ALA A 121 -7.26 12.50 5.84
N ILE A 122 -8.45 12.95 5.41
CA ILE A 122 -9.56 12.10 5.02
C ILE A 122 -9.72 12.18 3.49
N VAL A 123 -9.66 11.04 2.84
CA VAL A 123 -10.03 10.86 1.43
C VAL A 123 -11.42 10.22 1.40
N GLY A 124 -12.31 10.79 0.63
CA GLY A 124 -13.66 10.24 0.50
C GLY A 124 -14.28 10.62 -0.84
N GLY A 125 -15.10 9.73 -1.37
CA GLY A 125 -15.72 9.94 -2.67
C GLY A 125 -16.60 8.79 -3.11
N LEU A 126 -17.06 8.91 -4.36
CA LEU A 126 -17.83 7.88 -5.03
C LEU A 126 -16.90 7.00 -5.86
N GLY A 127 -17.06 5.69 -5.75
CA GLY A 127 -16.29 4.73 -6.53
C GLY A 127 -17.16 3.63 -7.10
N ARG A 128 -16.58 2.85 -7.99
CA ARG A 128 -17.20 1.65 -8.54
C ARG A 128 -16.30 0.46 -8.28
N ILE A 129 -16.87 -0.58 -7.68
CA ILE A 129 -16.18 -1.86 -7.39
C ILE A 129 -17.06 -2.97 -7.98
N ASP A 130 -16.51 -3.75 -8.91
CA ASP A 130 -17.23 -4.83 -9.61
C ASP A 130 -18.59 -4.36 -10.18
N GLY A 131 -18.60 -3.17 -10.79
CA GLY A 131 -19.81 -2.57 -11.37
C GLY A 131 -20.80 -1.95 -10.36
N ARG A 132 -20.56 -2.05 -9.04
CA ARG A 132 -21.42 -1.50 -8.00
C ARG A 132 -20.91 -0.12 -7.56
N SER A 133 -21.81 0.85 -7.49
CA SER A 133 -21.50 2.17 -6.95
C SER A 133 -21.40 2.12 -5.42
N VAL A 134 -20.32 2.66 -4.89
CA VAL A 134 -20.03 2.67 -3.44
C VAL A 134 -19.52 4.04 -3.02
N VAL A 135 -19.76 4.41 -1.76
CA VAL A 135 -19.07 5.52 -1.10
C VAL A 135 -17.88 4.96 -0.36
N ILE A 136 -16.71 5.55 -0.56
CA ILE A 136 -15.48 5.11 0.09
C ILE A 136 -14.93 6.27 0.91
N ILE A 137 -14.62 5.99 2.17
CA ILE A 137 -14.03 6.96 3.10
C ILE A 137 -12.86 6.28 3.80
N GLY A 138 -11.71 6.95 3.84
CA GLY A 138 -10.54 6.41 4.51
C GLY A 138 -9.52 7.45 4.91
N HIS A 139 -8.66 7.09 5.86
CA HIS A 139 -7.53 7.91 6.26
C HIS A 139 -6.38 7.79 5.25
N GLN A 140 -5.81 8.92 4.90
CA GLN A 140 -4.63 8.99 4.04
C GLN A 140 -3.47 9.63 4.77
N LYS A 141 -2.37 8.91 4.91
CA LYS A 141 -1.11 9.39 5.44
C LYS A 141 -0.12 9.68 4.30
N GLY A 142 0.77 10.63 4.49
CA GLY A 142 1.84 10.90 3.52
C GLY A 142 3.01 9.91 3.64
N ARG A 143 3.74 9.68 2.55
CA ARG A 143 4.96 8.87 2.54
C ARG A 143 6.20 9.72 2.78
N ASP A 144 6.33 10.82 2.08
CA ASP A 144 7.38 11.82 2.24
C ASP A 144 7.00 12.90 3.27
N THR A 145 7.97 13.68 3.73
CA THR A 145 7.78 14.70 4.76
C THR A 145 6.76 15.77 4.35
N LYS A 146 6.80 16.21 3.07
CA LYS A 146 5.88 17.22 2.54
C LYS A 146 4.43 16.72 2.57
N SER A 147 4.19 15.52 2.09
CA SER A 147 2.85 14.91 2.09
C SER A 147 2.37 14.54 3.50
N LYS A 148 3.27 14.18 4.42
CA LYS A 148 2.92 13.97 5.84
C LYS A 148 2.41 15.25 6.48
N ILE A 149 3.10 16.37 6.27
CA ILE A 149 2.69 17.69 6.80
C ILE A 149 1.35 18.11 6.19
N ALA A 150 1.19 18.04 4.87
CA ALA A 150 -0.03 18.40 4.17
C ALA A 150 -1.27 17.59 4.64
N ARG A 151 -1.05 16.35 5.06
CA ARG A 151 -2.10 15.44 5.58
C ARG A 151 -2.12 15.35 7.11
N ASN A 152 -1.50 16.32 7.79
CA ASN A 152 -1.40 16.37 9.26
C ASN A 152 -1.03 15.01 9.86
N PHE A 153 -0.06 14.30 9.27
CA PHE A 153 0.39 12.95 9.66
C PHE A 153 -0.72 11.88 9.68
N GLY A 154 -1.81 12.09 8.94
CA GLY A 154 -2.98 11.23 8.91
C GLY A 154 -3.93 11.43 10.10
N MET A 155 -3.76 12.52 10.86
CA MET A 155 -4.65 12.93 11.94
C MET A 155 -5.68 13.92 11.41
N PRO A 156 -6.97 13.54 11.31
CA PRO A 156 -7.98 14.42 10.76
C PRO A 156 -8.26 15.60 11.68
N ARG A 157 -8.55 16.74 11.06
CA ARG A 157 -9.08 17.93 11.69
C ARG A 157 -10.61 17.86 11.75
N PRO A 158 -11.30 18.78 12.44
CA PRO A 158 -12.77 18.80 12.48
C PRO A 158 -13.42 18.82 11.09
N GLU A 159 -12.78 19.47 10.10
CA GLU A 159 -13.22 19.51 8.71
C GLU A 159 -13.25 18.11 8.08
N GLY A 160 -12.26 17.26 8.39
CA GLY A 160 -12.19 15.88 7.91
C GLY A 160 -13.34 15.04 8.44
N TYR A 161 -13.69 15.17 9.71
CA TYR A 161 -14.84 14.48 10.30
C TYR A 161 -16.16 14.95 9.67
N ARG A 162 -16.33 16.28 9.45
CA ARG A 162 -17.53 16.79 8.79
C ARG A 162 -17.62 16.34 7.33
N LYS A 163 -16.49 16.27 6.61
CA LYS A 163 -16.41 15.70 5.27
C LYS A 163 -16.86 14.24 5.26
N ALA A 164 -16.36 13.42 6.19
CA ALA A 164 -16.76 12.03 6.34
C ALA A 164 -18.27 11.91 6.61
N LEU A 165 -18.79 12.66 7.58
CA LEU A 165 -20.23 12.69 7.91
C LEU A 165 -21.10 13.10 6.71
N ARG A 166 -20.64 14.08 5.91
CA ARG A 166 -21.35 14.51 4.71
C ARG A 166 -21.45 13.41 3.64
N LEU A 167 -20.47 12.52 3.57
CA LEU A 167 -20.40 11.45 2.59
C LEU A 167 -21.19 10.20 3.00
N MET A 168 -21.37 9.99 4.30
CA MET A 168 -22.24 8.94 4.85
C MET A 168 -23.73 9.27 4.71
#